data_fff9cf8c3528c463f1197a663fd219f4
#
_entry.id   fff9cf8c3528c463f1197a663fd219f4
#
_cell.length_a   1.000
_cell.length_b   1.000
_cell.length_c   1.000
_cell.angle_alpha   90.00
_cell.angle_beta   90.00
_cell.angle_gamma   90.00
#
_symmetry.space_group_name_H-M   'P 1'
#
loop_
_entity.id
_entity.type
_entity.pdbx_description
1 polymer ?
#
loop_
_entity_poly.entity_id
_entity_poly.type
_entity_poly.pdbx_seq_one_letter_code
_entity_poly.pdbx_strand_id
1 'polypeptide(L)'
;YEAEDTDDPEWRAIYEKRCKEKGFTAYFDYSWQWAYMDKFKEKGLTALLGTGSDPGVTSVFSAYALKHYFDEIHYIDILDCNGGDHGYPFATNFNPEINLREVSANGSYWEDGKWVETKPMEIKREYNFEGVGMKDMYLLHHEEIESLAKNIPGVKRIRFFMTFGQSYLM
;
A
#
# COMPACT_ATOMS: atom_id res chain seq x y z
N TYR A 1 1.33 3.82 11.17
CA TYR A 1 1.36 5.18 11.66
C TYR A 1 2.73 5.74 11.39
N GLU A 2 2.77 6.92 10.86
CA GLU A 2 3.95 7.51 10.31
C GLU A 2 4.83 8.09 11.41
N ALA A 3 6.13 8.06 11.20
CA ALA A 3 7.08 8.55 12.17
C ALA A 3 6.99 10.07 12.42
N GLU A 4 6.27 10.80 11.57
CA GLU A 4 5.99 12.22 11.80
C GLU A 4 5.07 12.47 12.99
N ASP A 5 4.27 11.45 13.38
CA ASP A 5 3.39 11.53 14.55
C ASP A 5 4.10 11.13 15.84
N THR A 6 5.37 10.77 15.78
CA THR A 6 6.13 10.41 16.99
C THR A 6 6.74 11.63 17.65
N ASP A 7 6.68 11.68 18.98
CA ASP A 7 7.37 12.65 19.79
C ASP A 7 8.85 12.29 20.02
N ASP A 8 9.31 11.13 19.53
CA ASP A 8 10.71 10.69 19.61
C ASP A 8 11.57 11.44 18.59
N PRO A 9 12.44 12.35 19.05
CA PRO A 9 13.25 13.20 18.14
C PRO A 9 14.28 12.40 17.33
N GLU A 10 14.73 11.24 17.80
CA GLU A 10 15.66 10.39 17.07
C GLU A 10 14.96 9.77 15.87
N TRP A 11 13.77 9.23 16.06
CA TRP A 11 12.98 8.67 14.98
C TRP A 11 12.52 9.71 13.97
N ARG A 12 12.12 10.88 14.44
CA ARG A 12 11.77 12.00 13.55
C ARG A 12 12.94 12.39 12.64
N ALA A 13 14.15 12.51 13.18
CA ALA A 13 15.33 12.84 12.39
C ALA A 13 15.67 11.78 11.33
N ILE A 14 15.51 10.48 11.67
CA ILE A 14 15.69 9.39 10.71
C ILE A 14 14.63 9.44 9.62
N TYR A 15 13.37 9.68 9.97
CA TYR A 15 12.26 9.82 9.03
C TYR A 15 12.50 10.97 8.04
N GLU A 16 12.81 12.17 8.55
CA GLU A 16 13.10 13.34 7.72
C GLU A 16 14.28 13.10 6.76
N LYS A 17 15.32 12.42 7.25
CA LYS A 17 16.46 12.04 6.41
C LYS A 17 16.04 11.12 5.28
N ARG A 18 15.25 10.09 5.54
CA ARG A 18 14.74 9.14 4.53
C ARG A 18 13.84 9.82 3.51
N CYS A 19 12.92 10.66 3.96
CA CYS A 19 12.06 11.45 3.07
C CYS A 19 12.90 12.31 2.12
N LYS A 20 13.92 12.99 2.66
CA LYS A 20 14.83 13.81 1.87
C LYS A 20 15.64 13.01 0.85
N GLU A 21 16.16 11.84 1.24
CA GLU A 21 16.94 10.96 0.36
C GLU A 21 16.08 10.40 -0.78
N LYS A 22 14.81 10.13 -0.52
CA LYS A 22 13.85 9.63 -1.50
C LYS A 22 13.16 10.71 -2.33
N GLY A 23 13.29 11.98 -1.92
CA GLY A 23 12.60 13.10 -2.57
C GLY A 23 11.10 13.18 -2.24
N PHE A 24 10.66 12.55 -1.15
CA PHE A 24 9.27 12.54 -0.69
C PHE A 24 9.06 13.49 0.48
N THR A 25 7.82 13.92 0.66
CA THR A 25 7.34 14.56 1.89
C THR A 25 6.89 13.55 2.94
N ALA A 26 6.64 12.30 2.51
CA ALA A 26 6.34 11.16 3.38
C ALA A 26 6.98 9.89 2.82
N TYR A 27 7.07 8.86 3.65
CA TYR A 27 7.68 7.59 3.31
C TYR A 27 6.73 6.45 3.69
N PHE A 28 6.23 5.75 2.68
CA PHE A 28 5.23 4.68 2.82
C PHE A 28 5.90 3.33 2.62
N ASP A 29 6.34 2.71 3.68
CA ASP A 29 6.70 1.31 3.76
C ASP A 29 6.79 0.85 5.22
N TYR A 30 6.96 -0.44 5.43
CA TYR A 30 7.12 -0.99 6.77
C TYR A 30 8.55 -0.88 7.34
N SER A 31 9.46 -0.14 6.72
CA SER A 31 10.86 -0.08 7.16
C SER A 31 11.01 0.44 8.60
N TRP A 32 10.11 1.35 9.02
CA TRP A 32 10.04 1.84 10.38
C TRP A 32 9.70 0.74 11.37
N GLN A 33 8.64 0.01 11.08
CA GLN A 33 8.12 -1.05 11.91
C GLN A 33 9.14 -2.20 11.99
N TRP A 34 9.75 -2.55 10.87
CA TRP A 34 10.80 -3.56 10.82
C TRP A 34 12.03 -3.20 11.67
N ALA A 35 12.36 -1.92 11.84
CA ALA A 35 13.47 -1.47 12.67
C ALA A 35 13.29 -1.81 14.16
N TYR A 36 12.06 -2.06 14.61
CA TYR A 36 11.78 -2.49 15.97
C TYR A 36 11.82 -4.00 16.19
N MET A 37 12.02 -4.79 15.15
CA MET A 37 11.93 -6.27 15.23
C MET A 37 12.77 -6.89 16.34
N ASP A 38 14.02 -6.46 16.47
CA ASP A 38 14.91 -7.03 17.49
C ASP A 38 14.50 -6.62 18.90
N LYS A 39 14.04 -5.40 19.12
CA LYS A 39 13.47 -4.96 20.42
C LYS A 39 12.25 -5.78 20.83
N PHE A 40 11.38 -6.14 19.87
CA PHE A 40 10.24 -7.02 20.14
C PHE A 40 10.68 -8.44 20.48
N LYS A 41 11.63 -8.99 19.74
CA LYS A 41 12.21 -10.32 20.01
C LYS A 41 12.85 -10.39 21.40
N GLU A 42 13.70 -9.42 21.76
CA GLU A 42 14.37 -9.35 23.07
C GLU A 42 13.37 -9.34 24.24
N LYS A 43 12.21 -8.70 24.03
CA LYS A 43 11.16 -8.63 25.06
C LYS A 43 10.13 -9.75 24.98
N GLY A 44 10.27 -10.71 24.04
CA GLY A 44 9.29 -11.77 23.81
C GLY A 44 7.91 -11.25 23.39
N LEU A 45 7.86 -10.10 22.73
CA LEU A 45 6.63 -9.47 22.26
C LEU A 45 6.37 -9.77 20.79
N THR A 46 5.10 -9.73 20.40
CA THR A 46 4.66 -9.84 19.01
C THR A 46 4.03 -8.53 18.56
N ALA A 47 4.46 -8.03 17.40
CA ALA A 47 3.79 -6.95 16.69
C ALA A 47 3.11 -7.52 15.44
N LEU A 48 1.87 -7.16 15.22
CA LEU A 48 1.15 -7.49 14.00
C LEU A 48 1.02 -6.22 13.15
N LEU A 49 1.62 -6.24 11.96
CA LEU A 49 1.60 -5.13 11.02
C LEU A 49 0.47 -5.31 10.00
N GLY A 50 -0.04 -4.19 9.46
CA GLY A 50 -1.03 -4.21 8.40
C GLY A 50 -2.33 -4.85 8.84
N THR A 51 -3.03 -4.26 9.82
CA THR A 51 -4.27 -4.81 10.40
C THR A 51 -5.52 -4.07 9.94
N GLY A 52 -5.44 -3.39 8.80
CA GLY A 52 -6.54 -2.67 8.17
C GLY A 52 -7.23 -3.49 7.08
N SER A 53 -7.87 -2.79 6.14
CA SER A 53 -8.43 -3.40 4.92
C SER A 53 -7.31 -3.65 3.92
N ASP A 54 -6.61 -2.62 3.57
CA ASP A 54 -5.42 -2.55 2.72
C ASP A 54 -4.40 -1.61 3.41
N PRO A 55 -3.35 -2.16 3.96
CA PRO A 55 -3.01 -3.57 4.13
C PRO A 55 -3.74 -4.28 5.27
N GLY A 56 -4.03 -5.55 5.08
CA GLY A 56 -4.61 -6.43 6.12
C GLY A 56 -5.55 -7.48 5.53
N VAL A 57 -6.81 -7.12 5.28
CA VAL A 57 -7.81 -8.03 4.71
C VAL A 57 -7.36 -8.56 3.34
N THR A 58 -6.76 -7.74 2.50
CA THR A 58 -6.17 -8.12 1.21
C THR A 58 -5.12 -9.22 1.33
N SER A 59 -4.24 -9.13 2.35
CA SER A 59 -3.24 -10.16 2.65
C SER A 59 -3.90 -11.45 3.14
N VAL A 60 -4.94 -11.35 3.99
CA VAL A 60 -5.69 -12.51 4.49
C VAL A 60 -6.43 -13.21 3.36
N PHE A 61 -7.08 -12.47 2.46
CA PHE A 61 -7.77 -13.05 1.30
C PHE A 61 -6.79 -13.76 0.36
N SER A 62 -5.63 -13.19 0.11
CA SER A 62 -4.59 -13.82 -0.71
C SER A 62 -4.09 -15.13 -0.09
N ALA A 63 -3.80 -15.13 1.22
CA ALA A 63 -3.39 -16.32 1.95
C ALA A 63 -4.50 -17.38 2.01
N TYR A 64 -5.76 -16.96 2.20
CA TYR A 64 -6.91 -17.85 2.21
C TYR A 64 -7.13 -18.48 0.83
N ALA A 65 -7.01 -17.70 -0.24
CA ALA A 65 -7.12 -18.18 -1.61
C ALA A 65 -6.05 -19.23 -1.93
N LEU A 66 -4.79 -18.96 -1.57
CA LEU A 66 -3.71 -19.93 -1.73
C LEU A 66 -3.98 -21.23 -0.98
N LYS A 67 -4.52 -21.14 0.24
CA LYS A 67 -4.77 -22.30 1.07
C LYS A 67 -5.94 -23.17 0.58
N HIS A 68 -6.96 -22.58 -0.03
CA HIS A 68 -8.24 -23.24 -0.24
C HIS A 68 -8.65 -23.38 -1.71
N TYR A 69 -8.11 -22.56 -2.62
CA TYR A 69 -8.59 -22.50 -4.00
C TYR A 69 -7.51 -22.69 -5.05
N PHE A 70 -6.23 -22.46 -4.71
CA PHE A 70 -5.13 -22.52 -5.67
C PHE A 70 -3.99 -23.39 -5.13
N ASP A 71 -3.39 -24.18 -6.00
CA ASP A 71 -2.15 -24.89 -5.71
C ASP A 71 -0.95 -23.94 -5.70
N GLU A 72 -0.98 -22.94 -6.60
CA GLU A 72 0.03 -21.88 -6.72
C GLU A 72 -0.62 -20.56 -7.10
N ILE A 73 -0.08 -19.44 -6.62
CA ILE A 73 -0.46 -18.07 -7.01
C ILE A 73 0.74 -17.40 -7.65
N HIS A 74 0.65 -17.13 -8.95
CA HIS A 74 1.70 -16.44 -9.69
C HIS A 74 1.46 -14.94 -9.84
N TYR A 75 0.21 -14.49 -9.88
CA TYR A 75 -0.17 -13.10 -10.12
C TYR A 75 -1.22 -12.66 -9.11
N ILE A 76 -0.98 -11.49 -8.49
CA ILE A 76 -1.92 -10.85 -7.58
C ILE A 76 -2.10 -9.41 -8.07
N ASP A 77 -3.32 -9.05 -8.39
CA ASP A 77 -3.71 -7.65 -8.61
C ASP A 77 -4.75 -7.30 -7.53
N ILE A 78 -4.43 -6.34 -6.69
CA ILE A 78 -5.32 -5.79 -5.68
C ILE A 78 -5.97 -4.55 -6.28
N LEU A 79 -7.30 -4.52 -6.29
CA LEU A 79 -8.08 -3.44 -6.89
C LEU A 79 -8.93 -2.81 -5.80
N ASP A 80 -8.52 -1.64 -5.32
CA ASP A 80 -9.29 -0.86 -4.36
C ASP A 80 -10.23 0.10 -5.07
N CYS A 81 -11.51 0.01 -4.71
CA CYS A 81 -12.56 0.84 -5.28
C CYS A 81 -13.42 1.48 -4.20
N ASN A 82 -13.36 2.79 -4.10
CA ASN A 82 -14.33 3.56 -3.35
C ASN A 82 -15.57 3.82 -4.22
N GLY A 83 -16.65 3.10 -3.93
CA GLY A 83 -17.95 3.25 -4.59
C GLY A 83 -18.92 4.18 -3.87
N GLY A 84 -18.50 4.78 -2.75
CA GLY A 84 -19.35 5.66 -1.94
C GLY A 84 -19.51 7.07 -2.50
N ASP A 85 -20.50 7.77 -1.98
CA ASP A 85 -20.74 9.19 -2.22
C ASP A 85 -20.94 9.89 -0.86
N HIS A 86 -20.14 10.88 -0.59
CA HIS A 86 -20.20 11.68 0.65
C HIS A 86 -21.09 12.93 0.54
N GLY A 87 -21.67 13.17 -0.63
CA GLY A 87 -22.49 14.37 -0.90
C GLY A 87 -21.71 15.68 -0.97
N TYR A 88 -20.38 15.61 -1.08
CA TYR A 88 -19.50 16.77 -1.21
C TYR A 88 -18.66 16.68 -2.50
N PRO A 89 -18.33 17.83 -3.12
CA PRO A 89 -17.48 17.84 -4.32
C PRO A 89 -16.10 17.21 -4.12
N PHE A 90 -15.58 17.32 -2.89
CA PHE A 90 -14.34 16.69 -2.47
C PHE A 90 -14.54 16.07 -1.09
N ALA A 91 -14.30 14.77 -1.00
CA ALA A 91 -14.30 14.06 0.27
C ALA A 91 -13.38 12.84 0.16
N THR A 92 -12.75 12.49 1.25
CA THR A 92 -11.95 11.27 1.40
C THR A 92 -12.49 10.44 2.55
N ASN A 93 -12.36 9.13 2.48
CA ASN A 93 -12.67 8.23 3.61
C ASN A 93 -11.56 8.22 4.67
N PHE A 94 -10.50 8.97 4.44
CA PHE A 94 -9.20 8.77 5.01
C PHE A 94 -8.48 10.12 5.13
N ASN A 95 -7.32 10.17 5.74
CA ASN A 95 -6.58 11.42 5.86
C ASN A 95 -6.23 11.98 4.47
N PRO A 96 -6.73 13.17 4.11
CA PRO A 96 -6.51 13.76 2.78
C PRO A 96 -5.03 13.96 2.44
N GLU A 97 -4.21 14.26 3.44
CA GLU A 97 -2.77 14.48 3.26
C GLU A 97 -2.07 13.19 2.84
N ILE A 98 -2.42 12.06 3.45
CA ILE A 98 -1.89 10.75 3.10
C ILE A 98 -2.24 10.41 1.66
N ASN A 99 -3.51 10.56 1.26
CA ASN A 99 -3.93 10.33 -0.13
C ASN A 99 -3.16 11.20 -1.13
N LEU A 100 -2.96 12.48 -0.83
CA LEU A 100 -2.18 13.37 -1.70
C LEU A 100 -0.72 12.93 -1.83
N ARG A 101 -0.13 12.43 -0.76
CA ARG A 101 1.24 11.88 -0.77
C ARG A 101 1.32 10.61 -1.60
N GLU A 102 0.37 9.69 -1.43
CA GLU A 102 0.30 8.44 -2.20
C GLU A 102 0.26 8.71 -3.71
N VAL A 103 -0.62 9.60 -4.16
CA VAL A 103 -0.72 9.94 -5.59
C VAL A 103 0.46 10.74 -6.12
N SER A 104 1.20 11.42 -5.26
CA SER A 104 2.37 12.21 -5.61
C SER A 104 3.67 11.42 -5.57
N ALA A 105 3.68 10.28 -4.87
CA ALA A 105 4.83 9.40 -4.78
C ALA A 105 4.98 8.52 -6.03
N ASN A 106 6.21 8.04 -6.27
CA ASN A 106 6.43 7.01 -7.28
C ASN A 106 5.62 5.77 -6.94
N GLY A 107 4.95 5.20 -7.92
CA GLY A 107 4.37 3.89 -7.82
C GLY A 107 5.46 2.82 -7.82
N SER A 108 5.17 1.67 -7.24
CA SER A 108 6.02 0.49 -7.39
C SER A 108 5.21 -0.80 -7.26
N TYR A 109 5.72 -1.84 -7.87
CA TYR A 109 5.13 -3.17 -7.81
C TYR A 109 6.21 -4.25 -7.84
N TRP A 110 5.84 -5.46 -7.44
CA TRP A 110 6.72 -6.61 -7.47
C TRP A 110 6.60 -7.36 -8.78
N GLU A 111 7.70 -7.68 -9.44
CA GLU A 111 7.74 -8.51 -10.64
C GLU A 111 9.03 -9.29 -10.75
N ASP A 112 8.92 -10.61 -10.93
CA ASP A 112 10.02 -11.55 -11.14
C ASP A 112 11.18 -11.39 -10.14
N GLY A 113 10.83 -11.31 -8.84
CA GLY A 113 11.81 -11.27 -7.76
C GLY A 113 12.41 -9.89 -7.48
N LYS A 114 11.87 -8.82 -8.05
CA LYS A 114 12.37 -7.45 -7.86
C LYS A 114 11.26 -6.41 -7.83
N TRP A 115 11.58 -5.28 -7.24
CA TRP A 115 10.75 -4.09 -7.30
C TRP A 115 10.93 -3.38 -8.64
N VAL A 116 9.81 -2.95 -9.22
CA VAL A 116 9.75 -2.11 -10.41
C VAL A 116 9.12 -0.78 -10.03
N GLU A 117 9.85 0.31 -10.21
CA GLU A 117 9.36 1.66 -9.94
C GLU A 117 8.69 2.26 -11.17
N THR A 118 7.68 3.10 -10.95
CA THR A 118 6.97 3.90 -11.96
C THR A 118 6.90 5.35 -11.50
N LYS A 119 6.63 6.26 -12.42
CA LYS A 119 6.30 7.63 -12.05
C LYS A 119 4.94 7.67 -11.33
N PRO A 120 4.65 8.74 -10.59
CA PRO A 120 3.35 8.91 -9.94
C PRO A 120 2.21 8.72 -10.95
N MET A 121 1.25 7.85 -10.62
CA MET A 121 0.04 7.57 -11.40
C MET A 121 0.28 7.22 -12.90
N GLU A 122 1.49 6.77 -13.28
CA GLU A 122 1.87 6.50 -14.68
C GLU A 122 1.07 5.38 -15.32
N ILE A 123 0.79 4.32 -14.55
CA ILE A 123 0.05 3.17 -15.04
C ILE A 123 -1.41 3.31 -14.65
N LYS A 124 -2.22 3.60 -15.66
CA LYS A 124 -3.67 3.71 -15.57
C LYS A 124 -4.33 2.50 -16.23
N ARG A 125 -5.43 2.00 -15.65
CA ARG A 125 -6.30 0.96 -16.22
C ARG A 125 -7.75 1.29 -15.96
N GLU A 126 -8.63 0.74 -16.77
CA GLU A 126 -10.08 0.74 -16.53
C GLU A 126 -10.50 -0.64 -16.03
N TYR A 127 -11.43 -0.67 -15.10
CA TYR A 127 -12.03 -1.89 -14.59
C TYR A 127 -13.52 -1.69 -14.29
N ASN A 128 -14.32 -2.71 -14.63
CA ASN A 128 -15.76 -2.71 -14.32
C ASN A 128 -15.98 -3.39 -12.96
N PHE A 129 -16.10 -2.57 -11.92
CA PHE A 129 -16.37 -3.07 -10.58
C PHE A 129 -17.84 -3.46 -10.45
N GLU A 130 -18.09 -4.68 -9.97
CA GLU A 130 -19.43 -5.18 -9.75
C GLU A 130 -20.19 -4.26 -8.78
N GLY A 131 -21.40 -3.85 -9.17
CA GLY A 131 -22.23 -2.95 -8.38
C GLY A 131 -21.82 -1.46 -8.40
N VAL A 132 -20.65 -1.12 -8.95
CA VAL A 132 -20.14 0.27 -9.02
C VAL A 132 -20.00 0.77 -10.45
N GLY A 133 -19.66 -0.11 -11.41
CA GLY A 133 -19.47 0.21 -12.81
C GLY A 133 -18.02 0.48 -13.19
N MET A 134 -17.84 1.02 -14.40
CA MET A 134 -16.51 1.34 -14.94
C MET A 134 -15.82 2.44 -14.16
N LYS A 135 -14.59 2.18 -13.73
CA LYS A 135 -13.72 3.15 -13.02
C LYS A 135 -12.32 3.12 -13.58
N ASP A 136 -11.71 4.29 -13.64
CA ASP A 136 -10.28 4.43 -13.82
C ASP A 136 -9.57 4.06 -12.51
N MET A 137 -8.53 3.27 -12.60
CA MET A 137 -7.68 2.91 -11.47
C MET A 137 -6.21 3.14 -11.82
N TYR A 138 -5.42 3.50 -10.83
CA TYR A 138 -4.02 3.86 -10.98
C TYR A 138 -3.16 2.98 -10.11
N LEU A 139 -2.01 2.54 -10.67
CA LEU A 139 -1.02 1.78 -9.91
C LEU A 139 -0.30 2.68 -8.92
N LEU A 140 -0.30 2.25 -7.67
CA LEU A 140 0.44 2.89 -6.58
C LEU A 140 1.37 1.87 -5.91
N HIS A 141 2.34 2.38 -5.14
CA HIS A 141 2.98 1.55 -4.11
C HIS A 141 2.00 1.34 -2.97
N HIS A 142 1.96 0.10 -2.44
CA HIS A 142 1.17 -0.17 -1.23
C HIS A 142 1.83 -1.28 -0.40
N GLU A 143 1.75 -1.18 0.93
CA GLU A 143 2.60 -1.94 1.85
C GLU A 143 2.32 -3.44 1.87
N GLU A 144 1.10 -3.87 1.55
CA GLU A 144 0.81 -5.31 1.48
C GLU A 144 1.62 -6.03 0.41
N ILE A 145 2.08 -5.33 -0.62
CA ILE A 145 2.94 -5.92 -1.65
C ILE A 145 4.21 -6.50 -1.02
N GLU A 146 4.79 -5.79 -0.03
CA GLU A 146 5.97 -6.27 0.70
C GLU A 146 5.72 -7.60 1.42
N SER A 147 4.59 -7.68 2.11
CA SER A 147 4.18 -8.87 2.85
C SER A 147 3.86 -10.04 1.92
N LEU A 148 3.10 -9.78 0.86
CA LEU A 148 2.71 -10.80 -0.11
C LEU A 148 3.92 -11.33 -0.90
N ALA A 149 4.82 -10.46 -1.35
CA ALA A 149 6.04 -10.85 -2.05
C ALA A 149 6.93 -11.77 -1.20
N LYS A 150 6.95 -11.55 0.11
CA LYS A 150 7.74 -12.33 1.06
C LYS A 150 7.10 -13.66 1.42
N ASN A 151 5.76 -13.73 1.47
CA ASN A 151 5.05 -14.86 2.10
C ASN A 151 4.25 -15.72 1.11
N ILE A 152 4.04 -15.30 -0.13
CA ILE A 152 3.38 -16.13 -1.16
C ILE A 152 4.46 -16.81 -2.01
N PRO A 153 4.66 -18.13 -1.85
CA PRO A 153 5.71 -18.86 -2.59
C PRO A 153 5.43 -18.82 -4.11
N GLY A 154 6.49 -18.56 -4.89
CA GLY A 154 6.38 -18.62 -6.36
C GLY A 154 5.66 -17.45 -7.03
N VAL A 155 5.24 -16.44 -6.27
CA VAL A 155 4.58 -15.27 -6.83
C VAL A 155 5.53 -14.52 -7.78
N LYS A 156 5.04 -14.22 -8.98
CA LYS A 156 5.80 -13.55 -10.04
C LYS A 156 5.51 -12.07 -10.13
N ARG A 157 4.25 -11.65 -9.88
CA ARG A 157 3.87 -10.25 -9.91
C ARG A 157 2.79 -9.94 -8.89
N ILE A 158 2.96 -8.80 -8.20
CA ILE A 158 1.97 -8.25 -7.27
C ILE A 158 1.84 -6.76 -7.57
N ARG A 159 0.60 -6.30 -7.78
CA ARG A 159 0.29 -4.89 -8.06
C ARG A 159 -0.89 -4.44 -7.22
N PHE A 160 -0.86 -3.18 -6.85
CA PHE A 160 -1.98 -2.49 -6.20
C PHE A 160 -2.48 -1.37 -7.11
N PHE A 161 -3.80 -1.30 -7.26
CA PHE A 161 -4.47 -0.25 -8.00
C PHE A 161 -5.57 0.36 -7.14
N MET A 162 -5.66 1.68 -7.15
CA MET A 162 -6.70 2.43 -6.45
C MET A 162 -7.49 3.30 -7.42
N THR A 163 -8.79 3.43 -7.15
CA THR A 163 -9.68 4.35 -7.87
C THR A 163 -9.73 5.69 -7.13
N PHE A 164 -9.83 6.78 -7.88
CA PHE A 164 -9.99 8.11 -7.32
C PHE A 164 -11.25 8.77 -7.88
N GLY A 165 -11.92 9.57 -7.05
CA GLY A 165 -12.95 10.47 -7.54
C GLY A 165 -12.36 11.54 -8.48
N GLN A 166 -13.17 12.10 -9.36
CA GLN A 166 -12.72 13.13 -10.32
C GLN A 166 -12.03 14.34 -9.67
N SER A 167 -12.37 14.64 -8.43
CA SER A 167 -11.80 15.76 -7.67
C SER A 167 -10.32 15.57 -7.26
N TYR A 168 -9.80 14.34 -7.28
CA TYR A 168 -8.39 14.06 -7.04
C TYR A 168 -7.51 14.23 -8.29
N LEU A 169 -8.12 14.23 -9.46
CA LEU A 169 -7.43 14.24 -10.76
C LEU A 169 -7.35 15.63 -11.37
N MET A 170 -7.89 16.65 -10.71
CA MET A 170 -7.83 18.05 -11.11
C MET A 170 -6.78 18.83 -10.33
#